data_44acbc08eb88e32db1c88ae88a9cfc09
#
_entry.id   44acbc08eb88e32db1c88ae88a9cfc09
#
_cell.length_a   1.000
_cell.length_b   1.000
_cell.length_c   1.000
_cell.angle_alpha   90.00
_cell.angle_beta   90.00
_cell.angle_gamma   90.00
#
_symmetry.space_group_name_H-M   'P 1'
#
loop_
_entity.id
_entity.type
_entity.pdbx_description
1 polymer ?
#
loop_
_entity_poly.entity_id
_entity_poly.type
_entity_poly.pdbx_seq_one_letter_code
_entity_poly.pdbx_strand_id
1 'polypeptide(L)'
;GFYDATRSKQRTLSEESQKVMKQLSGPMTITTYVNIFDKEFDVASPKEQKEDMARFKMYTRFKPEIKMEYVYYYSTPKDSALYRQYPNKNIREIAYEVAKKKNFNPQKLKSAEELKEKIDLAKENYRFVRVVERGSGEQARLRLFDDMEYHPSETEISAALKKMLVTPVKVGAITGHQERSTTKKGDQDYSLFATHGRFRYSMINQGFDLVELNLKDMNDIPSNINILLIAEMRSSMSSKEQEIIDRFLERGGNMMIMGDVGRQEVMNPLLRKVGLKLLPGIIAQPSDVNPGDLVLAKATQIAADSIGGFYKRMVDRQTHSAVTMPSAVALEVVDTTKFHPIVLLQSNAQQTWIEYQTKDFVNDSLSLDSLQGEKLGAYPTAIALTRKIKGKDKKQRIIVLGDADCFSNAELQKSSRPGIYSFNFNMIPGSFRWLCYNEFPVSSSRAPYLDKDISLTPMDLSTIKIIYCYGIPFIIGLCGIWICWRRRKR
;
A
#
# COMPACT_ATOMS: atom_id res chain seq x y z
N GLY A 1 -9.15 -31.10 -12.62
CA GLY A 1 -8.31 -29.95 -12.29
C GLY A 1 -8.59 -28.79 -13.23
N PHE A 2 -8.56 -27.57 -12.73
CA PHE A 2 -8.69 -26.36 -13.55
C PHE A 2 -7.33 -26.04 -14.19
N TYR A 3 -7.32 -25.89 -15.51
CA TYR A 3 -6.15 -25.42 -16.26
C TYR A 3 -6.47 -24.10 -16.92
N ASP A 4 -5.71 -23.05 -16.59
CA ASP A 4 -5.79 -21.75 -17.26
C ASP A 4 -4.87 -21.78 -18.48
N ALA A 5 -5.49 -21.94 -19.66
CA ALA A 5 -4.78 -21.98 -20.94
C ALA A 5 -4.33 -20.58 -21.41
N THR A 6 -4.74 -19.50 -20.74
CA THR A 6 -4.33 -18.16 -21.11
C THR A 6 -2.85 -17.93 -20.80
N ARG A 7 -2.12 -17.26 -21.69
CA ARG A 7 -0.69 -16.98 -21.51
C ARG A 7 -0.41 -16.13 -20.26
N SER A 8 -1.27 -15.17 -19.98
CA SER A 8 -1.18 -14.28 -18.83
C SER A 8 -1.66 -14.90 -17.51
N LYS A 9 -2.32 -16.08 -17.58
CA LYS A 9 -2.85 -16.82 -16.42
C LYS A 9 -3.66 -15.95 -15.44
N GLN A 10 -4.44 -15.01 -15.97
CA GLN A 10 -5.20 -14.06 -15.12
C GLN A 10 -6.35 -14.71 -14.34
N ARG A 11 -6.81 -15.89 -14.77
CA ARG A 11 -7.89 -16.63 -14.11
C ARG A 11 -7.37 -17.64 -13.07
N THR A 12 -6.08 -17.62 -12.80
CA THR A 12 -5.44 -18.41 -11.73
C THR A 12 -4.62 -17.49 -10.82
N LEU A 13 -4.31 -17.98 -9.63
CA LEU A 13 -3.48 -17.23 -8.67
C LEU A 13 -2.06 -17.03 -9.22
N SER A 14 -1.41 -15.93 -8.84
CA SER A 14 0.01 -15.68 -9.10
C SER A 14 0.89 -16.73 -8.45
N GLU A 15 2.14 -16.84 -8.88
CA GLU A 15 3.07 -17.84 -8.34
C GLU A 15 3.28 -17.69 -6.83
N GLU A 16 3.39 -16.45 -6.33
CA GLU A 16 3.52 -16.19 -4.89
C GLU A 16 2.26 -16.63 -4.13
N SER A 17 1.08 -16.27 -4.65
CA SER A 17 -0.19 -16.70 -4.04
C SER A 17 -0.39 -18.20 -4.06
N GLN A 18 0.03 -18.90 -5.12
CA GLN A 18 0.00 -20.35 -5.19
C GLN A 18 0.94 -20.99 -4.16
N LYS A 19 2.14 -20.43 -3.94
CA LYS A 19 3.06 -20.89 -2.89
C LYS A 19 2.41 -20.78 -1.51
N VAL A 20 1.77 -19.66 -1.21
CA VAL A 20 1.02 -19.45 0.03
C VAL A 20 -0.06 -20.53 0.19
N MET A 21 -0.89 -20.72 -0.84
CA MET A 21 -1.97 -21.71 -0.79
C MET A 21 -1.49 -23.16 -0.60
N LYS A 22 -0.34 -23.53 -1.19
CA LYS A 22 0.25 -24.87 -1.03
C LYS A 22 0.76 -25.12 0.40
N GLN A 23 1.21 -24.08 1.10
CA GLN A 23 1.71 -24.18 2.47
C GLN A 23 0.60 -24.18 3.53
N LEU A 24 -0.58 -23.67 3.18
CA LEU A 24 -1.74 -23.66 4.07
C LEU A 24 -2.29 -25.09 4.21
N SER A 25 -2.21 -25.67 5.39
CA SER A 25 -2.78 -26.99 5.74
C SER A 25 -3.97 -26.85 6.67
N GLY A 26 -4.84 -27.85 6.67
CA GLY A 26 -6.01 -27.93 7.55
C GLY A 26 -7.22 -27.10 7.09
N PRO A 27 -8.34 -27.22 7.81
CA PRO A 27 -9.56 -26.48 7.48
C PRO A 27 -9.37 -24.98 7.70
N MET A 28 -10.09 -24.20 6.89
CA MET A 28 -10.08 -22.75 6.94
C MET A 28 -11.50 -22.22 6.80
N THR A 29 -11.82 -21.19 7.56
CA THR A 29 -13.10 -20.52 7.50
C THR A 29 -12.91 -19.02 7.24
N ILE A 30 -13.68 -18.46 6.33
CA ILE A 30 -13.79 -17.02 6.10
C ILE A 30 -15.13 -16.58 6.63
N THR A 31 -15.15 -15.94 7.78
CA THR A 31 -16.36 -15.41 8.40
C THR A 31 -16.52 -13.92 8.07
N THR A 32 -17.60 -13.58 7.38
CA THR A 32 -17.95 -12.19 7.04
C THR A 32 -18.88 -11.63 8.09
N TYR A 33 -18.44 -10.59 8.80
CA TYR A 33 -19.24 -9.86 9.80
C TYR A 33 -19.85 -8.62 9.16
N VAL A 34 -21.16 -8.53 9.19
CA VAL A 34 -21.93 -7.50 8.48
C VAL A 34 -22.86 -6.78 9.46
N ASN A 35 -22.63 -5.47 9.65
CA ASN A 35 -23.48 -4.63 10.49
C ASN A 35 -24.74 -4.23 9.73
N ILE A 36 -25.94 -4.47 10.31
CA ILE A 36 -27.23 -4.13 9.70
C ILE A 36 -27.40 -2.61 9.48
N PHE A 37 -26.73 -1.80 10.27
CA PHE A 37 -26.78 -0.33 10.17
C PHE A 37 -25.77 0.24 9.18
N ASP A 38 -24.80 -0.56 8.74
CA ASP A 38 -23.80 -0.11 7.79
C ASP A 38 -24.38 -0.07 6.37
N LYS A 39 -23.94 0.94 5.60
CA LYS A 39 -24.21 1.01 4.16
C LYS A 39 -23.64 -0.20 3.40
N GLU A 40 -22.68 -0.88 3.99
CA GLU A 40 -22.01 -2.06 3.44
C GLU A 40 -22.78 -3.36 3.65
N PHE A 41 -23.96 -3.31 4.30
CA PHE A 41 -24.84 -4.47 4.45
C PHE A 41 -25.19 -5.11 3.10
N ASP A 42 -25.45 -4.30 2.09
CA ASP A 42 -25.88 -4.77 0.78
C ASP A 42 -24.80 -5.54 0.02
N VAL A 43 -23.50 -5.34 0.37
CA VAL A 43 -22.36 -6.04 -0.24
C VAL A 43 -22.37 -7.55 -0.01
N ALA A 44 -22.87 -7.98 1.15
CA ALA A 44 -22.96 -9.39 1.55
C ALA A 44 -24.30 -9.73 2.16
N SER A 45 -25.38 -9.07 1.73
CA SER A 45 -26.75 -9.44 2.07
C SER A 45 -27.03 -10.88 1.61
N PRO A 46 -28.02 -11.57 2.17
CA PRO A 46 -28.32 -12.95 1.76
C PRO A 46 -28.49 -13.16 0.25
N LYS A 47 -28.91 -12.13 -0.48
CA LYS A 47 -29.03 -12.17 -1.96
C LYS A 47 -27.68 -12.12 -2.66
N GLU A 48 -26.73 -11.38 -2.09
CA GLU A 48 -25.42 -11.12 -2.68
C GLU A 48 -24.34 -12.14 -2.26
N GLN A 49 -24.64 -13.05 -1.33
CA GLN A 49 -23.66 -14.02 -0.84
C GLN A 49 -23.00 -14.85 -1.95
N LYS A 50 -23.76 -15.23 -2.98
CA LYS A 50 -23.21 -16.02 -4.11
C LYS A 50 -22.17 -15.24 -4.90
N GLU A 51 -22.43 -13.95 -5.13
CA GLU A 51 -21.49 -13.07 -5.80
C GLU A 51 -20.27 -12.81 -4.93
N ASP A 52 -20.47 -12.58 -3.64
CA ASP A 52 -19.36 -12.41 -2.68
C ASP A 52 -18.47 -13.66 -2.60
N MET A 53 -19.06 -14.86 -2.53
CA MET A 53 -18.30 -16.12 -2.61
C MET A 53 -17.52 -16.28 -3.90
N ALA A 54 -18.07 -15.80 -5.03
CA ALA A 54 -17.42 -15.89 -6.33
C ALA A 54 -16.09 -15.10 -6.38
N ARG A 55 -15.94 -14.05 -5.59
CA ARG A 55 -14.69 -13.28 -5.46
C ARG A 55 -13.53 -14.12 -4.93
N PHE A 56 -13.82 -15.13 -4.12
CA PHE A 56 -12.82 -16.04 -3.57
C PHE A 56 -12.62 -17.32 -4.39
N LYS A 57 -13.27 -17.41 -5.57
CA LYS A 57 -13.26 -18.62 -6.39
C LYS A 57 -11.87 -19.11 -6.78
N MET A 58 -10.90 -18.23 -7.01
CA MET A 58 -9.54 -18.63 -7.29
C MET A 58 -8.90 -19.37 -6.12
N TYR A 59 -9.19 -18.96 -4.89
CA TYR A 59 -8.71 -19.59 -3.66
C TYR A 59 -9.41 -20.89 -3.35
N THR A 60 -10.74 -20.92 -3.42
CA THR A 60 -11.55 -22.12 -3.16
C THR A 60 -11.34 -23.22 -4.20
N ARG A 61 -10.86 -22.90 -5.40
CA ARG A 61 -10.41 -23.90 -6.38
C ARG A 61 -9.12 -24.61 -5.97
N PHE A 62 -8.19 -23.89 -5.35
CA PHE A 62 -6.95 -24.47 -4.81
C PHE A 62 -7.20 -25.23 -3.52
N LYS A 63 -8.16 -24.78 -2.70
CA LYS A 63 -8.47 -25.30 -1.39
C LYS A 63 -9.99 -25.40 -1.19
N PRO A 64 -10.63 -26.47 -1.69
CA PRO A 64 -12.09 -26.63 -1.64
C PRO A 64 -12.67 -26.69 -0.22
N GLU A 65 -11.86 -27.02 0.78
CA GLU A 65 -12.24 -27.09 2.19
C GLU A 65 -12.40 -25.71 2.84
N ILE A 66 -12.11 -24.61 2.14
CA ILE A 66 -12.40 -23.27 2.64
C ILE A 66 -13.91 -23.10 2.77
N LYS A 67 -14.38 -22.86 3.99
CA LYS A 67 -15.78 -22.52 4.29
C LYS A 67 -15.97 -21.02 4.32
N MET A 68 -17.07 -20.54 3.79
CA MET A 68 -17.46 -19.14 3.88
C MET A 68 -18.74 -19.02 4.69
N GLU A 69 -18.70 -18.21 5.75
CA GLU A 69 -19.80 -17.98 6.69
C GLU A 69 -20.12 -16.50 6.79
N TYR A 70 -21.38 -16.18 7.09
CA TYR A 70 -21.88 -14.82 7.21
C TYR A 70 -22.56 -14.64 8.57
N VAL A 71 -22.11 -13.63 9.31
CA VAL A 71 -22.65 -13.26 10.62
C VAL A 71 -23.17 -11.84 10.53
N TYR A 72 -24.46 -11.68 10.73
CA TYR A 72 -25.13 -10.38 10.73
C TYR A 72 -25.33 -9.89 12.15
N TYR A 73 -24.95 -8.64 12.38
CA TYR A 73 -25.00 -8.07 13.73
C TYR A 73 -25.44 -6.61 13.72
N TYR A 74 -25.72 -6.10 14.90
CA TYR A 74 -25.94 -4.68 15.16
C TYR A 74 -25.03 -4.19 16.28
N SER A 75 -24.68 -2.91 16.23
CA SER A 75 -23.90 -2.22 17.26
C SER A 75 -24.64 -0.97 17.70
N THR A 76 -24.26 -0.40 18.84
CA THR A 76 -24.74 0.91 19.25
C THR A 76 -24.14 1.98 18.34
N PRO A 77 -24.94 2.79 17.61
CA PRO A 77 -24.41 3.83 16.76
C PRO A 77 -23.77 4.94 17.59
N LYS A 78 -22.74 5.58 17.03
CA LYS A 78 -22.04 6.68 17.68
C LYS A 78 -22.84 8.00 17.65
N ASP A 79 -23.73 8.14 16.68
CA ASP A 79 -24.57 9.33 16.52
C ASP A 79 -26.03 9.08 16.96
N SER A 80 -26.76 10.15 17.19
CA SER A 80 -28.15 10.10 17.61
C SER A 80 -29.15 10.04 16.45
N ALA A 81 -28.70 10.04 15.20
CA ALA A 81 -29.58 10.16 14.02
C ALA A 81 -30.54 8.97 13.93
N LEU A 82 -30.03 7.76 14.20
CA LEU A 82 -30.84 6.54 14.17
C LEU A 82 -31.93 6.57 15.27
N TYR A 83 -31.61 7.04 16.48
CA TYR A 83 -32.57 7.16 17.58
C TYR A 83 -33.63 8.23 17.29
N ARG A 84 -33.28 9.33 16.62
CA ARG A 84 -34.26 10.33 16.17
C ARG A 84 -35.25 9.76 15.15
N GLN A 85 -34.78 8.86 14.29
CA GLN A 85 -35.62 8.22 13.29
C GLN A 85 -36.58 7.17 13.91
N TYR A 86 -36.19 6.60 15.05
CA TYR A 86 -37.00 5.58 15.78
C TYR A 86 -37.19 5.98 17.24
N PRO A 87 -38.01 6.99 17.54
CA PRO A 87 -38.22 7.45 18.90
C PRO A 87 -38.83 6.33 19.78
N ASN A 88 -38.43 6.30 21.05
CA ASN A 88 -38.93 5.36 22.06
C ASN A 88 -38.59 3.88 21.81
N LYS A 89 -37.63 3.56 20.94
CA LYS A 89 -37.14 2.20 20.72
C LYS A 89 -35.73 2.02 21.24
N ASN A 90 -35.45 0.87 21.83
CA ASN A 90 -34.08 0.47 22.16
C ASN A 90 -33.32 -0.01 20.90
N ILE A 91 -32.00 -0.14 20.99
CA ILE A 91 -31.19 -0.46 19.82
C ILE A 91 -31.51 -1.80 19.17
N ARG A 92 -31.91 -2.80 19.96
CA ARG A 92 -32.36 -4.11 19.46
C ARG A 92 -33.64 -3.99 18.64
N GLU A 93 -34.61 -3.25 19.17
CA GLU A 93 -35.88 -2.99 18.46
C GLU A 93 -35.64 -2.24 17.16
N ILE A 94 -34.77 -1.23 17.18
CA ILE A 94 -34.38 -0.49 15.98
C ILE A 94 -33.72 -1.45 14.96
N ALA A 95 -32.79 -2.30 15.41
CA ALA A 95 -32.12 -3.27 14.54
C ALA A 95 -33.14 -4.24 13.89
N TYR A 96 -34.14 -4.68 14.63
CA TYR A 96 -35.19 -5.55 14.13
C TYR A 96 -36.07 -4.86 13.08
N GLU A 97 -36.43 -3.60 13.29
CA GLU A 97 -37.18 -2.82 12.30
C GLU A 97 -36.35 -2.56 11.02
N VAL A 98 -35.09 -2.22 11.18
CA VAL A 98 -34.19 -2.02 10.02
C VAL A 98 -34.00 -3.33 9.26
N ALA A 99 -33.87 -4.46 9.96
CA ALA A 99 -33.77 -5.77 9.33
C ALA A 99 -35.00 -6.11 8.51
N LYS A 100 -36.22 -5.88 9.07
CA LYS A 100 -37.47 -6.07 8.32
C LYS A 100 -37.51 -5.22 7.04
N LYS A 101 -37.15 -3.92 7.14
CA LYS A 101 -37.08 -3.03 5.98
C LYS A 101 -36.09 -3.52 4.90
N LYS A 102 -35.00 -4.15 5.32
CA LYS A 102 -33.99 -4.76 4.42
C LYS A 102 -34.36 -6.19 3.98
N ASN A 103 -35.54 -6.67 4.25
CA ASN A 103 -36.01 -8.06 4.00
C ASN A 103 -35.08 -9.12 4.61
N PHE A 104 -34.53 -8.82 5.79
CA PHE A 104 -33.70 -9.73 6.57
C PHE A 104 -34.43 -10.27 7.79
N ASN A 105 -34.23 -11.56 8.09
CA ASN A 105 -34.84 -12.16 9.29
C ASN A 105 -34.18 -11.62 10.57
N PRO A 106 -34.88 -10.82 11.39
CA PRO A 106 -34.35 -10.23 12.62
C PRO A 106 -33.78 -11.24 13.62
N GLN A 107 -34.32 -12.47 13.64
CA GLN A 107 -33.90 -13.53 14.58
C GLN A 107 -32.47 -14.03 14.30
N LYS A 108 -31.92 -13.75 13.12
CA LYS A 108 -30.53 -14.07 12.74
C LYS A 108 -29.51 -12.97 13.12
N LEU A 109 -29.99 -11.83 13.65
CA LEU A 109 -29.12 -10.76 14.12
C LEU A 109 -28.53 -11.11 15.49
N LYS A 110 -27.26 -10.84 15.66
CA LYS A 110 -26.54 -10.87 16.93
C LYS A 110 -26.18 -9.45 17.37
N SER A 111 -26.07 -9.22 18.67
CA SER A 111 -25.48 -7.96 19.13
C SER A 111 -23.94 -8.01 19.01
N ALA A 112 -23.30 -6.85 18.88
CA ALA A 112 -21.84 -6.79 18.89
C ALA A 112 -21.25 -7.31 20.21
N GLU A 113 -21.97 -7.17 21.33
CA GLU A 113 -21.57 -7.69 22.64
C GLU A 113 -21.56 -9.23 22.68
N GLU A 114 -22.55 -9.89 22.07
CA GLU A 114 -22.58 -11.36 21.95
C GLU A 114 -21.39 -11.91 21.13
N LEU A 115 -20.82 -11.09 20.26
CA LEU A 115 -19.70 -11.47 19.41
C LEU A 115 -18.34 -11.16 20.03
N LYS A 116 -18.29 -10.41 21.14
CA LYS A 116 -17.06 -9.85 21.72
C LYS A 116 -16.01 -10.89 22.11
N GLU A 117 -16.43 -12.06 22.53
CA GLU A 117 -15.52 -13.17 22.82
C GLU A 117 -14.84 -13.76 21.58
N LYS A 118 -15.51 -13.66 20.41
CA LYS A 118 -14.99 -14.17 19.14
C LYS A 118 -14.20 -13.13 18.38
N ILE A 119 -14.69 -11.90 18.39
CA ILE A 119 -14.08 -10.78 17.66
C ILE A 119 -14.39 -9.46 18.35
N ASP A 120 -13.35 -8.62 18.50
CA ASP A 120 -13.49 -7.23 18.92
C ASP A 120 -13.82 -6.35 17.70
N LEU A 121 -15.11 -6.21 17.42
CA LEU A 121 -15.61 -5.41 16.30
C LEU A 121 -15.41 -3.90 16.51
N ALA A 122 -15.15 -3.44 17.74
CA ALA A 122 -14.84 -2.03 18.01
C ALA A 122 -13.53 -1.60 17.34
N LYS A 123 -12.55 -2.50 17.25
CA LYS A 123 -11.29 -2.26 16.52
C LYS A 123 -11.49 -2.07 15.02
N GLU A 124 -12.58 -2.58 14.48
CA GLU A 124 -13.00 -2.39 13.08
C GLU A 124 -14.04 -1.26 12.93
N ASN A 125 -14.25 -0.44 13.97
CA ASN A 125 -15.28 0.61 14.02
C ASN A 125 -16.69 0.10 13.72
N TYR A 126 -17.00 -1.16 14.07
CA TYR A 126 -18.26 -1.83 13.79
C TYR A 126 -18.63 -1.85 12.30
N ARG A 127 -17.65 -1.87 11.43
CA ARG A 127 -17.84 -1.95 9.99
C ARG A 127 -17.73 -3.37 9.47
N PHE A 128 -17.98 -3.53 8.19
CA PHE A 128 -17.79 -4.78 7.47
C PHE A 128 -16.32 -5.26 7.59
N VAL A 129 -16.15 -6.49 8.00
CA VAL A 129 -14.84 -7.15 8.06
C VAL A 129 -14.99 -8.65 7.83
N ARG A 130 -14.05 -9.25 7.11
CA ARG A 130 -13.89 -10.70 7.03
C ARG A 130 -12.76 -11.15 7.94
N VAL A 131 -13.00 -12.20 8.69
CA VAL A 131 -11.96 -12.89 9.46
C VAL A 131 -11.67 -14.20 8.75
N VAL A 132 -10.45 -14.37 8.33
CA VAL A 132 -9.92 -15.64 7.83
C VAL A 132 -9.27 -16.36 9.00
N GLU A 133 -9.74 -17.57 9.31
CA GLU A 133 -9.29 -18.35 10.46
C GLU A 133 -8.90 -19.75 10.02
N ARG A 134 -7.76 -20.25 10.53
CA ARG A 134 -7.34 -21.64 10.40
C ARG A 134 -7.87 -22.48 11.55
N GLY A 135 -7.95 -23.79 11.33
CA GLY A 135 -8.33 -24.74 12.38
C GLY A 135 -7.40 -24.73 13.61
N SER A 136 -6.17 -24.24 13.46
CA SER A 136 -5.18 -24.03 14.53
C SER A 136 -5.36 -22.72 15.30
N GLY A 137 -6.31 -21.86 14.90
CA GLY A 137 -6.68 -20.64 15.61
C GLY A 137 -6.03 -19.35 15.12
N GLU A 138 -5.10 -19.41 14.15
CA GLU A 138 -4.53 -18.19 13.58
C GLU A 138 -5.57 -17.45 12.76
N GLN A 139 -5.58 -16.13 12.90
CA GLN A 139 -6.56 -15.24 12.27
C GLN A 139 -5.89 -14.12 11.48
N ALA A 140 -6.52 -13.73 10.37
CA ALA A 140 -6.21 -12.53 9.63
C ALA A 140 -7.48 -11.81 9.20
N ARG A 141 -7.40 -10.50 8.95
CA ARG A 141 -8.56 -9.66 8.62
C ARG A 141 -8.47 -9.15 7.19
N LEU A 142 -9.62 -9.15 6.51
CA LEU A 142 -9.82 -8.56 5.18
C LEU A 142 -10.92 -7.52 5.28
N ARG A 143 -10.65 -6.33 4.74
CA ARG A 143 -11.53 -5.17 4.80
C ARG A 143 -12.02 -4.78 3.42
N LEU A 144 -13.01 -3.91 3.36
CA LEU A 144 -13.40 -3.17 2.15
C LEU A 144 -12.65 -1.85 2.12
N PHE A 145 -12.38 -1.33 0.91
CA PHE A 145 -11.56 -0.14 0.71
C PHE A 145 -12.36 1.02 0.09
N ASP A 146 -11.91 2.25 0.32
CA ASP A 146 -12.54 3.45 -0.24
C ASP A 146 -11.92 3.82 -1.60
N ASP A 147 -11.81 2.83 -2.49
CA ASP A 147 -11.33 2.99 -3.86
C ASP A 147 -12.29 2.37 -4.88
N MET A 148 -11.99 2.50 -6.17
CA MET A 148 -12.86 1.99 -7.25
C MET A 148 -12.99 0.46 -7.27
N GLU A 149 -11.98 -0.28 -6.80
CA GLU A 149 -12.04 -1.74 -6.72
C GLU A 149 -12.89 -2.22 -5.55
N TYR A 150 -12.94 -1.44 -4.48
CA TYR A 150 -13.73 -1.63 -3.26
C TYR A 150 -13.40 -2.92 -2.48
N HIS A 151 -13.35 -4.06 -3.13
CA HIS A 151 -13.05 -5.36 -2.52
C HIS A 151 -11.55 -5.64 -2.43
N PRO A 152 -11.09 -6.49 -1.49
CA PRO A 152 -9.71 -6.91 -1.46
C PRO A 152 -9.34 -7.68 -2.75
N SER A 153 -8.18 -7.34 -3.29
CA SER A 153 -7.60 -8.01 -4.44
C SER A 153 -6.77 -9.23 -4.02
N GLU A 154 -6.17 -9.90 -5.00
CA GLU A 154 -5.29 -11.04 -4.74
C GLU A 154 -4.15 -10.69 -3.78
N THR A 155 -3.60 -9.48 -3.86
CA THR A 155 -2.49 -9.04 -2.99
C THR A 155 -2.91 -9.02 -1.52
N GLU A 156 -4.04 -8.41 -1.19
CA GLU A 156 -4.52 -8.30 0.20
C GLU A 156 -4.99 -9.67 0.74
N ILE A 157 -5.69 -10.46 -0.09
CA ILE A 157 -6.14 -11.80 0.33
C ILE A 157 -4.93 -12.70 0.59
N SER A 158 -3.96 -12.74 -0.32
CA SER A 158 -2.77 -13.56 -0.16
C SER A 158 -1.87 -13.08 0.99
N ALA A 159 -1.80 -11.77 1.25
CA ALA A 159 -1.12 -11.23 2.42
C ALA A 159 -1.77 -11.70 3.73
N ALA A 160 -3.10 -11.65 3.82
CA ALA A 160 -3.85 -12.13 4.98
C ALA A 160 -3.62 -13.64 5.21
N LEU A 161 -3.65 -14.45 4.14
CA LEU A 161 -3.39 -15.88 4.21
C LEU A 161 -1.93 -16.18 4.61
N LYS A 162 -0.96 -15.48 4.03
CA LYS A 162 0.46 -15.65 4.34
C LYS A 162 0.78 -15.27 5.80
N LYS A 163 0.11 -14.26 6.33
CA LYS A 163 0.26 -13.81 7.72
C LYS A 163 -0.07 -14.90 8.74
N MET A 164 -0.86 -15.89 8.37
CA MET A 164 -1.16 -17.06 9.20
C MET A 164 -0.11 -18.18 9.08
N LEU A 165 0.83 -18.08 8.15
CA LEU A 165 1.89 -19.09 7.93
C LEU A 165 3.24 -18.69 8.51
N VAL A 166 3.52 -17.38 8.49
CA VAL A 166 4.81 -16.83 8.89
C VAL A 166 4.63 -15.86 10.05
N THR A 167 5.67 -15.67 10.84
CA THR A 167 5.69 -14.59 11.83
C THR A 167 5.47 -13.26 11.11
N PRO A 168 4.44 -12.48 11.47
CA PRO A 168 4.15 -11.21 10.81
C PRO A 168 5.34 -10.26 10.87
N VAL A 169 5.60 -9.55 9.76
CA VAL A 169 6.61 -8.49 9.75
C VAL A 169 6.10 -7.32 10.60
N LYS A 170 6.80 -7.05 11.69
CA LYS A 170 6.43 -6.01 12.64
C LYS A 170 7.29 -4.77 12.46
N VAL A 171 6.62 -3.63 12.27
CA VAL A 171 7.23 -2.30 12.20
C VAL A 171 7.05 -1.59 13.54
N GLY A 172 8.15 -1.16 14.15
CA GLY A 172 8.15 -0.33 15.35
C GLY A 172 8.32 1.13 14.96
N ALA A 173 7.29 1.94 15.16
CA ALA A 173 7.36 3.38 14.94
C ALA A 173 7.82 4.07 16.22
N ILE A 174 8.93 4.79 16.18
CA ILE A 174 9.47 5.51 17.33
C ILE A 174 8.57 6.70 17.65
N THR A 175 8.33 6.91 18.93
CA THR A 175 7.59 8.04 19.50
C THR A 175 8.34 8.64 20.68
N GLY A 176 7.99 9.86 21.07
CA GLY A 176 8.58 10.54 22.24
C GLY A 176 9.35 11.82 21.90
N HIS A 177 9.66 12.05 20.60
CA HIS A 177 10.40 13.22 20.11
C HIS A 177 9.55 14.03 19.11
N GLN A 178 8.21 13.97 19.24
CA GLN A 178 7.23 14.63 18.38
C GLN A 178 7.30 14.11 16.92
N GLU A 179 7.64 12.85 16.74
CA GLU A 179 7.58 12.18 15.45
C GLU A 179 6.15 12.16 14.91
N ARG A 180 6.02 11.93 13.62
CA ARG A 180 4.72 11.80 12.96
C ARG A 180 4.01 10.54 13.44
N SER A 181 2.78 10.70 13.90
CA SER A 181 2.00 9.61 14.47
C SER A 181 1.47 8.66 13.39
N THR A 182 1.56 7.36 13.64
CA THR A 182 1.00 6.31 12.78
C THR A 182 -0.49 6.09 12.98
N THR A 183 -1.10 6.75 13.97
CA THR A 183 -2.51 6.55 14.36
C THR A 183 -3.36 7.81 14.24
N LYS A 184 -2.75 9.00 14.29
CA LYS A 184 -3.46 10.28 14.20
C LYS A 184 -3.81 10.63 12.74
N LYS A 185 -4.90 11.40 12.59
CA LYS A 185 -5.45 11.82 11.28
C LYS A 185 -5.06 13.23 10.85
N GLY A 186 -4.11 13.86 11.54
CA GLY A 186 -3.59 15.18 11.15
C GLY A 186 -2.94 15.13 9.77
N ASP A 187 -2.88 16.26 9.08
CA ASP A 187 -2.35 16.35 7.72
C ASP A 187 -0.92 15.85 7.59
N GLN A 188 -0.08 16.14 8.57
CA GLN A 188 1.32 15.70 8.61
C GLN A 188 1.52 14.29 9.19
N ASP A 189 0.47 13.68 9.76
CA ASP A 189 0.54 12.35 10.36
C ASP A 189 0.47 11.24 9.29
N TYR A 190 0.67 9.99 9.73
CA TYR A 190 0.88 8.83 8.87
C TYR A 190 -0.23 7.76 8.97
N SER A 191 -1.36 8.07 9.62
CA SER A 191 -2.41 7.05 9.80
C SER A 191 -2.89 6.44 8.49
N LEU A 192 -2.91 7.21 7.40
CA LEU A 192 -3.43 6.74 6.11
C LEU A 192 -2.62 5.55 5.58
N PHE A 193 -1.28 5.65 5.51
CA PHE A 193 -0.49 4.52 5.04
C PHE A 193 -0.22 3.46 6.11
N ALA A 194 -0.30 3.83 7.39
CA ALA A 194 0.10 2.95 8.48
C ALA A 194 -1.06 2.07 8.97
N THR A 195 -2.14 2.68 9.47
CA THR A 195 -3.19 1.97 10.24
C THR A 195 -4.62 2.20 9.73
N HIS A 196 -4.80 2.93 8.61
CA HIS A 196 -6.14 3.21 8.10
C HIS A 196 -6.74 1.99 7.42
N GLY A 197 -7.72 1.34 8.06
CA GLY A 197 -8.30 0.09 7.57
C GLY A 197 -8.98 0.18 6.20
N ARG A 198 -9.46 1.36 5.80
CA ARG A 198 -10.16 1.60 4.52
C ARG A 198 -9.23 2.00 3.37
N PHE A 199 -7.97 2.26 3.63
CA PHE A 199 -6.99 2.53 2.61
C PHE A 199 -6.26 1.25 2.21
N ARG A 200 -6.42 0.81 0.96
CA ARG A 200 -5.89 -0.47 0.44
C ARG A 200 -4.41 -0.64 0.73
N TYR A 201 -3.62 0.40 0.47
CA TYR A 201 -2.17 0.39 0.60
C TYR A 201 -1.67 0.63 2.04
N SER A 202 -2.59 0.74 3.00
CA SER A 202 -2.21 0.78 4.41
C SER A 202 -1.48 -0.51 4.79
N MET A 203 -0.42 -0.37 5.57
CA MET A 203 0.46 -1.48 5.94
C MET A 203 -0.29 -2.62 6.63
N ILE A 204 -1.29 -2.32 7.45
CA ILE A 204 -2.12 -3.34 8.12
C ILE A 204 -2.93 -4.20 7.13
N ASN A 205 -3.20 -3.69 5.92
CA ASN A 205 -3.88 -4.42 4.86
C ASN A 205 -2.91 -5.16 3.93
N GLN A 206 -1.61 -4.86 4.04
CA GLN A 206 -0.54 -5.39 3.20
C GLN A 206 0.33 -6.46 3.90
N GLY A 207 -0.10 -6.92 5.08
CA GLY A 207 0.54 -8.02 5.80
C GLY A 207 1.50 -7.60 6.92
N PHE A 208 1.62 -6.30 7.21
CA PHE A 208 2.47 -5.80 8.30
C PHE A 208 1.68 -5.63 9.59
N ASP A 209 2.38 -5.76 10.72
CA ASP A 209 1.93 -5.28 12.02
C ASP A 209 2.68 -4.00 12.38
N LEU A 210 1.98 -3.03 12.99
CA LEU A 210 2.58 -1.81 13.49
C LEU A 210 2.41 -1.69 15.00
N VAL A 211 3.45 -1.17 15.65
CA VAL A 211 3.44 -0.83 17.07
C VAL A 211 4.22 0.47 17.27
N GLU A 212 3.68 1.36 18.09
CA GLU A 212 4.40 2.56 18.53
C GLU A 212 5.33 2.19 19.70
N LEU A 213 6.56 2.69 19.67
CA LEU A 213 7.60 2.42 20.64
C LEU A 213 8.12 3.73 21.23
N ASN A 214 7.90 3.95 22.52
CA ASN A 214 8.49 5.06 23.25
C ASN A 214 9.79 4.60 23.92
N LEU A 215 10.94 5.04 23.41
CA LEU A 215 12.25 4.60 23.91
C LEU A 215 12.52 5.00 25.36
N LYS A 216 11.85 6.03 25.88
CA LYS A 216 11.98 6.45 27.29
C LYS A 216 11.56 5.35 28.25
N ASP A 217 10.55 4.57 27.86
CA ASP A 217 9.95 3.51 28.67
C ASP A 217 10.60 2.14 28.44
N MET A 218 11.68 2.09 27.64
CA MET A 218 12.30 0.83 27.19
C MET A 218 13.77 0.75 27.56
N ASN A 219 14.27 -0.48 27.70
CA ASN A 219 15.70 -0.73 27.85
C ASN A 219 16.34 -1.23 26.53
N ASP A 220 15.54 -1.82 25.65
CA ASP A 220 15.98 -2.24 24.31
C ASP A 220 14.76 -2.37 23.37
N ILE A 221 14.99 -2.34 22.05
CA ILE A 221 13.97 -2.62 21.07
C ILE A 221 13.70 -4.12 21.05
N PRO A 222 12.42 -4.55 21.17
CA PRO A 222 12.07 -5.97 21.16
C PRO A 222 12.63 -6.71 19.94
N SER A 223 13.07 -7.96 20.16
CA SER A 223 13.69 -8.79 19.10
C SER A 223 12.75 -9.12 17.95
N ASN A 224 11.44 -9.04 18.16
CA ASN A 224 10.40 -9.28 17.13
C ASN A 224 10.10 -8.05 16.27
N ILE A 225 10.75 -6.91 16.48
CA ILE A 225 10.67 -5.75 15.58
C ILE A 225 11.61 -5.99 14.41
N ASN A 226 11.04 -6.06 13.20
CA ASN A 226 11.79 -6.32 11.97
C ASN A 226 12.30 -5.04 11.32
N ILE A 227 11.50 -3.97 11.38
CA ILE A 227 11.80 -2.67 10.78
C ILE A 227 11.51 -1.58 11.82
N LEU A 228 12.43 -0.65 11.98
CA LEU A 228 12.23 0.53 12.80
C LEU A 228 11.89 1.72 11.90
N LEU A 229 10.79 2.40 12.19
CA LEU A 229 10.39 3.64 11.52
C LEU A 229 10.71 4.83 12.43
N ILE A 230 11.54 5.76 11.95
CA ILE A 230 11.85 7.02 12.60
C ILE A 230 11.45 8.15 11.66
N ALA A 231 10.37 8.86 12.01
CA ALA A 231 9.73 9.84 11.14
C ALA A 231 9.85 11.25 11.70
N GLU A 232 10.81 12.02 11.21
CA GLU A 232 11.00 13.44 11.50
C GLU A 232 11.00 13.76 13.01
N MET A 233 12.04 13.37 13.73
CA MET A 233 12.21 13.80 15.11
C MET A 233 12.34 15.33 15.20
N ARG A 234 11.65 15.95 16.16
CA ARG A 234 11.67 17.40 16.42
C ARG A 234 12.46 17.77 17.68
N SER A 235 12.86 16.78 18.47
CA SER A 235 13.76 16.94 19.60
C SER A 235 14.79 15.81 19.61
N SER A 236 15.95 16.07 20.20
CA SER A 236 17.05 15.12 20.24
C SER A 236 16.78 13.96 21.19
N MET A 237 17.26 12.78 20.84
CA MET A 237 17.28 11.61 21.73
C MET A 237 18.27 11.82 22.88
N SER A 238 17.92 11.34 24.06
CA SER A 238 18.85 11.21 25.17
C SER A 238 19.95 10.18 24.87
N SER A 239 21.05 10.19 25.63
CA SER A 239 22.14 9.22 25.47
C SER A 239 21.65 7.77 25.60
N LYS A 240 20.73 7.49 26.54
CA LYS A 240 20.13 6.16 26.71
C LYS A 240 19.36 5.72 25.45
N GLU A 241 18.56 6.60 24.88
CA GLU A 241 17.79 6.31 23.68
C GLU A 241 18.69 6.10 22.45
N GLN A 242 19.77 6.89 22.34
CA GLN A 242 20.77 6.70 21.30
C GLN A 242 21.47 5.33 21.41
N GLU A 243 21.81 4.89 22.64
CA GLU A 243 22.38 3.56 22.88
C GLU A 243 21.42 2.43 22.48
N ILE A 244 20.13 2.60 22.71
CA ILE A 244 19.09 1.63 22.26
C ILE A 244 19.08 1.52 20.73
N ILE A 245 19.12 2.65 20.04
CA ILE A 245 19.20 2.68 18.56
C ILE A 245 20.51 2.06 18.08
N ASP A 246 21.64 2.35 18.73
CA ASP A 246 22.94 1.79 18.37
C ASP A 246 22.95 0.27 18.48
N ARG A 247 22.41 -0.29 19.56
CA ARG A 247 22.26 -1.75 19.68
C ARG A 247 21.37 -2.35 18.59
N PHE A 248 20.28 -1.68 18.23
CA PHE A 248 19.42 -2.12 17.14
C PHE A 248 20.16 -2.11 15.78
N LEU A 249 20.93 -1.06 15.51
CA LEU A 249 21.78 -0.96 14.31
C LEU A 249 22.86 -2.05 14.29
N GLU A 250 23.58 -2.24 15.40
CA GLU A 250 24.69 -3.22 15.49
C GLU A 250 24.21 -4.65 15.31
N ARG A 251 23.04 -5.00 15.83
CA ARG A 251 22.45 -6.33 15.61
C ARG A 251 21.87 -6.51 14.21
N GLY A 252 21.98 -5.51 13.30
CA GLY A 252 21.54 -5.57 11.91
C GLY A 252 20.05 -5.33 11.70
N GLY A 253 19.42 -4.54 12.55
CA GLY A 253 18.03 -4.13 12.41
C GLY A 253 17.81 -3.26 11.16
N ASN A 254 16.74 -3.51 10.43
CA ASN A 254 16.37 -2.70 9.25
C ASN A 254 15.63 -1.43 9.67
N MET A 255 15.78 -0.35 8.91
CA MET A 255 15.22 0.94 9.28
C MET A 255 14.64 1.69 8.08
N MET A 256 13.60 2.48 8.34
CA MET A 256 13.13 3.58 7.52
C MET A 256 13.32 4.86 8.33
N ILE A 257 14.14 5.79 7.85
CA ILE A 257 14.43 7.06 8.51
C ILE A 257 13.98 8.18 7.60
N MET A 258 13.18 9.10 8.12
CA MET A 258 12.66 10.23 7.35
C MET A 258 13.11 11.53 8.02
N GLY A 259 13.88 12.32 7.27
CA GLY A 259 14.25 13.68 7.64
C GLY A 259 13.25 14.68 7.11
N ASP A 260 13.47 15.95 7.44
CA ASP A 260 12.66 17.05 6.94
C ASP A 260 13.42 18.38 7.02
N VAL A 261 12.88 19.42 6.44
CA VAL A 261 13.42 20.78 6.50
C VAL A 261 13.54 21.25 7.96
N GLY A 262 14.67 21.87 8.29
CA GLY A 262 14.94 22.41 9.63
C GLY A 262 15.21 21.33 10.71
N ARG A 263 15.46 20.07 10.30
CA ARG A 263 15.74 18.95 11.23
C ARG A 263 17.20 18.50 11.23
N GLN A 264 18.11 19.24 10.59
CA GLN A 264 19.51 18.85 10.45
C GLN A 264 20.19 18.61 11.82
N GLU A 265 19.99 19.51 12.79
CA GLU A 265 20.61 19.37 14.11
C GLU A 265 20.12 18.13 14.87
N VAL A 266 18.84 17.80 14.74
CA VAL A 266 18.21 16.68 15.43
C VAL A 266 18.49 15.35 14.73
N MET A 267 18.42 15.32 13.40
CA MET A 267 18.50 14.09 12.62
C MET A 267 19.92 13.71 12.21
N ASN A 268 20.82 14.67 11.97
CA ASN A 268 22.17 14.37 11.50
C ASN A 268 23.02 13.54 12.49
N PRO A 269 22.91 13.67 13.81
CA PRO A 269 23.60 12.75 14.73
C PRO A 269 23.25 11.28 14.47
N LEU A 270 22.00 10.97 14.18
CA LEU A 270 21.56 9.62 13.81
C LEU A 270 22.02 9.24 12.41
N LEU A 271 21.84 10.12 11.43
CA LEU A 271 22.16 9.84 10.02
C LEU A 271 23.65 9.63 9.79
N ARG A 272 24.52 10.32 10.52
CA ARG A 272 25.99 10.10 10.45
C ARG A 272 26.41 8.70 10.88
N LYS A 273 25.64 8.03 11.76
CA LYS A 273 25.89 6.63 12.14
C LYS A 273 25.76 5.67 10.98
N VAL A 274 24.98 6.04 9.99
CA VAL A 274 24.74 5.27 8.75
C VAL A 274 25.42 5.88 7.53
N GLY A 275 26.27 6.88 7.72
CA GLY A 275 27.10 7.49 6.66
C GLY A 275 26.41 8.55 5.81
N LEU A 276 25.31 9.12 6.29
CA LEU A 276 24.55 10.17 5.60
C LEU A 276 24.43 11.44 6.44
N LYS A 277 24.03 12.53 5.79
CA LYS A 277 23.50 13.75 6.44
C LYS A 277 22.46 14.43 5.57
N LEU A 278 21.57 15.21 6.21
CA LEU A 278 20.74 16.22 5.57
C LEU A 278 21.57 17.47 5.29
N LEU A 279 21.51 17.98 4.07
CA LEU A 279 22.11 19.27 3.73
C LEU A 279 21.24 20.43 4.23
N PRO A 280 21.81 21.62 4.46
CA PRO A 280 21.01 22.82 4.72
C PRO A 280 20.25 23.24 3.46
N GLY A 281 19.19 24.06 3.63
CA GLY A 281 18.37 24.55 2.54
C GLY A 281 17.25 23.59 2.11
N ILE A 282 16.51 23.98 1.08
CA ILE A 282 15.40 23.23 0.51
C ILE A 282 15.67 23.06 -0.98
N ILE A 283 15.34 21.92 -1.55
CA ILE A 283 15.45 21.74 -3.00
C ILE A 283 14.32 22.55 -3.66
N ALA A 284 14.70 23.57 -4.43
CA ALA A 284 13.79 24.36 -5.24
C ALA A 284 13.61 23.73 -6.62
N GLN A 285 12.35 23.70 -7.08
CA GLN A 285 11.97 23.27 -8.43
C GLN A 285 10.91 24.24 -8.98
N PRO A 286 11.31 25.30 -9.70
CA PRO A 286 10.37 26.26 -10.27
C PRO A 286 9.30 25.61 -11.14
N SER A 287 8.06 26.06 -11.01
CA SER A 287 6.93 25.55 -11.78
C SER A 287 5.86 26.62 -11.89
N ASP A 288 5.19 26.70 -13.05
CA ASP A 288 4.07 27.62 -13.27
C ASP A 288 2.76 27.17 -12.58
N VAL A 289 2.70 25.92 -12.17
CA VAL A 289 1.45 25.28 -11.68
C VAL A 289 1.57 24.65 -10.28
N ASN A 290 2.78 24.48 -9.78
CA ASN A 290 3.03 23.91 -8.45
C ASN A 290 3.91 24.85 -7.61
N PRO A 291 3.81 24.80 -6.28
CA PRO A 291 4.75 25.51 -5.41
C PRO A 291 6.21 25.20 -5.75
N GLY A 292 7.09 26.18 -5.69
CA GLY A 292 8.48 26.05 -6.06
C GLY A 292 9.32 25.15 -5.15
N ASP A 293 8.80 24.76 -4.00
CA ASP A 293 9.39 23.79 -3.07
C ASP A 293 8.86 22.36 -3.26
N LEU A 294 7.94 22.14 -4.22
CA LEU A 294 7.47 20.80 -4.55
C LEU A 294 8.46 20.10 -5.48
N VAL A 295 9.23 19.20 -4.94
CA VAL A 295 10.17 18.38 -5.72
C VAL A 295 9.44 17.19 -6.37
N LEU A 296 9.64 17.03 -7.68
CA LEU A 296 9.19 15.88 -8.45
C LEU A 296 10.33 14.87 -8.58
N ALA A 297 10.54 14.09 -7.53
CA ALA A 297 11.65 13.16 -7.47
C ALA A 297 11.44 11.96 -8.41
N LYS A 298 12.51 11.57 -9.11
CA LYS A 298 12.54 10.46 -10.06
C LYS A 298 13.41 9.32 -9.55
N ALA A 299 13.00 8.08 -9.85
CA ALA A 299 13.83 6.92 -9.56
C ALA A 299 15.09 6.92 -10.45
N THR A 300 16.22 6.52 -9.86
CA THR A 300 17.47 6.35 -10.60
C THR A 300 17.50 5.01 -11.32
N GLN A 301 18.33 4.92 -12.38
CA GLN A 301 18.54 3.64 -13.07
C GLN A 301 19.18 2.60 -12.13
N ILE A 302 20.10 3.02 -11.26
CA ILE A 302 20.75 2.13 -10.28
C ILE A 302 19.71 1.54 -9.31
N ALA A 303 18.73 2.33 -8.86
CA ALA A 303 17.64 1.81 -8.02
C ALA A 303 16.77 0.81 -8.77
N ALA A 304 16.47 1.08 -10.04
CA ALA A 304 15.70 0.16 -10.90
C ALA A 304 16.40 -1.18 -11.07
N ASP A 305 17.72 -1.17 -11.30
CA ASP A 305 18.53 -2.36 -11.56
C ASP A 305 18.83 -3.15 -10.27
N SER A 306 19.08 -2.45 -9.16
CA SER A 306 19.52 -3.08 -7.90
C SER A 306 18.38 -3.53 -7.01
N ILE A 307 17.25 -2.81 -7.01
CA ILE A 307 16.09 -3.06 -6.15
C ILE A 307 14.90 -3.57 -6.97
N GLY A 308 14.74 -3.08 -8.19
CA GLY A 308 13.66 -3.49 -9.08
C GLY A 308 12.28 -3.00 -8.63
N GLY A 309 11.25 -3.82 -8.88
CA GLY A 309 9.89 -3.59 -8.38
C GLY A 309 9.33 -2.20 -8.72
N PHE A 310 9.06 -1.42 -7.70
CA PHE A 310 8.54 -0.06 -7.81
C PHE A 310 9.46 0.86 -8.61
N TYR A 311 10.76 0.87 -8.30
CA TYR A 311 11.74 1.76 -8.94
C TYR A 311 11.88 1.48 -10.43
N LYS A 312 11.90 0.20 -10.83
CA LYS A 312 11.92 -0.19 -12.24
C LYS A 312 10.67 0.31 -12.98
N ARG A 313 9.47 0.09 -12.40
CA ARG A 313 8.23 0.61 -13.01
C ARG A 313 8.22 2.12 -13.16
N MET A 314 8.83 2.83 -12.22
CA MET A 314 8.92 4.29 -12.27
C MET A 314 9.88 4.76 -13.39
N VAL A 315 11.02 4.10 -13.57
CA VAL A 315 11.95 4.37 -14.67
C VAL A 315 11.30 4.06 -16.02
N ASP A 316 10.61 2.93 -16.14
CA ASP A 316 9.94 2.53 -17.39
C ASP A 316 8.79 3.48 -17.80
N ARG A 317 8.21 4.25 -16.85
CA ARG A 317 7.07 5.17 -17.06
C ARG A 317 7.45 6.65 -16.98
N GLN A 318 8.67 7.01 -17.26
CA GLN A 318 9.34 8.30 -16.95
C GLN A 318 8.59 9.60 -17.24
N THR A 319 7.68 9.66 -18.19
CA THR A 319 7.22 10.95 -18.74
C THR A 319 6.29 11.77 -17.84
N HIS A 320 5.48 11.13 -16.98
CA HIS A 320 4.48 11.87 -16.17
C HIS A 320 4.39 11.41 -14.71
N SER A 321 5.32 10.56 -14.26
CA SER A 321 5.26 9.96 -12.93
C SER A 321 6.40 10.46 -12.05
N ALA A 322 6.09 10.84 -10.82
CA ALA A 322 7.08 11.28 -9.83
C ALA A 322 6.65 10.88 -8.41
N VAL A 323 7.59 10.80 -7.50
CA VAL A 323 7.30 10.91 -6.07
C VAL A 323 7.29 12.40 -5.74
N THR A 324 6.16 12.89 -5.27
CA THR A 324 6.01 14.30 -4.88
C THR A 324 6.53 14.49 -3.47
N MET A 325 7.47 15.41 -3.29
CA MET A 325 8.19 15.65 -2.04
C MET A 325 8.15 17.14 -1.69
N PRO A 326 7.17 17.59 -0.88
CA PRO A 326 7.06 18.99 -0.46
C PRO A 326 8.22 19.40 0.45
N SER A 327 8.89 20.51 0.13
CA SER A 327 10.01 21.07 0.92
C SER A 327 11.16 20.08 1.16
N ALA A 328 11.45 19.22 0.20
CA ALA A 328 12.46 18.17 0.34
C ALA A 328 13.87 18.74 0.58
N VAL A 329 14.61 18.06 1.44
CA VAL A 329 16.00 18.34 1.76
C VAL A 329 16.91 17.32 1.06
N ALA A 330 18.01 17.79 0.52
CA ALA A 330 18.98 16.90 -0.12
C ALA A 330 19.74 16.06 0.91
N LEU A 331 20.01 14.81 0.55
CA LEU A 331 20.85 13.88 1.29
C LEU A 331 22.26 13.86 0.71
N GLU A 332 23.28 13.85 1.58
CA GLU A 332 24.66 13.68 1.20
C GLU A 332 25.25 12.42 1.84
N VAL A 333 26.00 11.66 1.04
CA VAL A 333 26.81 10.53 1.52
C VAL A 333 28.12 11.08 2.07
N VAL A 334 28.35 10.87 3.36
CA VAL A 334 29.56 11.36 4.06
C VAL A 334 30.54 10.26 4.42
N ASP A 335 30.07 9.01 4.50
CA ASP A 335 30.90 7.84 4.80
C ASP A 335 30.31 6.58 4.13
N THR A 336 31.14 5.82 3.47
CA THR A 336 30.80 4.55 2.80
C THR A 336 31.49 3.34 3.40
N THR A 337 32.19 3.50 4.53
CA THR A 337 33.00 2.43 5.14
C THR A 337 32.15 1.31 5.73
N LYS A 338 30.99 1.67 6.30
CA LYS A 338 30.07 0.71 6.95
C LYS A 338 28.94 0.27 6.05
N PHE A 339 28.40 1.19 5.25
CA PHE A 339 27.22 0.96 4.42
C PHE A 339 27.51 1.27 2.96
N HIS A 340 26.90 0.47 2.08
CA HIS A 340 26.92 0.73 0.64
C HIS A 340 25.66 1.51 0.26
N PRO A 341 25.79 2.78 -0.23
CA PRO A 341 24.66 3.60 -0.59
C PRO A 341 24.19 3.34 -2.03
N ILE A 342 22.87 3.43 -2.24
CA ILE A 342 22.21 3.43 -3.55
C ILE A 342 21.22 4.59 -3.55
N VAL A 343 21.42 5.57 -4.42
CA VAL A 343 20.47 6.67 -4.59
C VAL A 343 19.18 6.11 -5.20
N LEU A 344 18.09 6.21 -4.47
CA LEU A 344 16.79 5.71 -4.89
C LEU A 344 16.04 6.73 -5.73
N LEU A 345 15.95 7.95 -5.21
CA LEU A 345 15.25 9.07 -5.81
C LEU A 345 16.17 10.29 -5.83
N GLN A 346 16.04 11.06 -6.88
CA GLN A 346 16.75 12.34 -7.04
C GLN A 346 15.87 13.36 -7.75
N SER A 347 16.21 14.64 -7.56
CA SER A 347 15.59 15.75 -8.26
C SER A 347 16.08 15.87 -9.71
N ASN A 348 15.45 16.74 -10.50
CA ASN A 348 15.82 16.98 -11.89
C ASN A 348 17.06 17.88 -11.99
N ALA A 349 18.17 17.36 -12.53
CA ALA A 349 19.45 18.04 -12.65
C ALA A 349 19.40 19.39 -13.40
N GLN A 350 18.46 19.55 -14.31
CA GLN A 350 18.35 20.73 -15.17
C GLN A 350 17.41 21.81 -14.61
N GLN A 351 16.65 21.50 -13.57
CA GLN A 351 15.57 22.34 -13.07
C GLN A 351 15.62 22.59 -11.56
N THR A 352 16.55 21.97 -10.84
CA THR A 352 16.57 22.06 -9.37
C THR A 352 17.92 22.54 -8.84
N TRP A 353 17.84 23.26 -7.73
CA TRP A 353 19.01 23.68 -6.92
C TRP A 353 18.65 23.63 -5.44
N ILE A 354 19.63 23.75 -4.57
CA ILE A 354 19.39 23.92 -3.14
C ILE A 354 19.24 25.43 -2.89
N GLU A 355 18.04 25.83 -2.47
CA GLU A 355 17.68 27.20 -2.11
C GLU A 355 18.00 27.47 -0.64
N TYR A 356 18.77 28.50 -0.37
CA TYR A 356 19.22 28.83 0.99
C TYR A 356 18.49 30.02 1.60
N GLN A 357 17.87 30.88 0.81
CA GLN A 357 17.37 32.18 1.24
C GLN A 357 15.85 32.30 1.19
N THR A 358 15.24 31.80 0.12
CA THR A 358 13.79 31.91 -0.07
C THR A 358 13.05 31.13 1.02
N LYS A 359 12.14 31.81 1.70
CA LYS A 359 11.28 31.20 2.75
C LYS A 359 9.84 31.07 2.31
N ASP A 360 9.36 31.93 1.45
CA ASP A 360 7.99 31.95 0.93
C ASP A 360 7.99 31.52 -0.54
N PHE A 361 7.85 30.24 -0.78
CA PHE A 361 7.81 29.65 -2.13
C PHE A 361 6.52 29.92 -2.91
N VAL A 362 5.56 30.60 -2.28
CA VAL A 362 4.28 30.97 -2.92
C VAL A 362 4.34 32.39 -3.48
N ASN A 363 4.89 33.33 -2.70
CA ASN A 363 4.86 34.76 -3.03
C ASN A 363 6.20 35.29 -3.57
N ASP A 364 7.31 34.66 -3.20
CA ASP A 364 8.64 35.08 -3.67
C ASP A 364 8.95 34.47 -5.03
N SER A 365 9.61 35.26 -5.90
CA SER A 365 10.13 34.74 -7.17
C SER A 365 11.39 33.91 -6.93
N LEU A 366 11.37 32.67 -7.36
CA LEU A 366 12.52 31.79 -7.32
C LEU A 366 13.49 32.09 -8.44
N SER A 367 14.75 32.38 -8.11
CA SER A 367 15.83 32.52 -9.07
C SER A 367 17.12 31.98 -8.50
N LEU A 368 17.84 31.21 -9.30
CA LEU A 368 19.14 30.65 -8.93
C LEU A 368 20.14 31.77 -8.61
N ASP A 369 20.69 31.81 -7.40
CA ASP A 369 21.75 32.71 -6.99
C ASP A 369 23.11 32.00 -6.84
N SER A 370 23.90 32.02 -7.91
CA SER A 370 25.24 31.40 -7.92
C SER A 370 26.19 32.02 -6.93
N LEU A 371 25.97 33.30 -6.51
CA LEU A 371 26.81 33.97 -5.52
C LEU A 371 26.63 33.39 -4.12
N GLN A 372 25.48 32.82 -3.85
CA GLN A 372 25.17 32.10 -2.60
C GLN A 372 25.58 30.63 -2.65
N GLY A 373 26.23 30.19 -3.70
CA GLY A 373 26.67 28.81 -3.86
C GLY A 373 25.60 27.88 -4.43
N GLU A 374 24.48 28.42 -4.88
CA GLU A 374 23.42 27.62 -5.50
C GLU A 374 23.85 27.14 -6.88
N LYS A 375 23.58 25.87 -7.16
CA LYS A 375 23.94 25.21 -8.43
C LYS A 375 22.83 24.31 -8.90
N LEU A 376 22.57 24.30 -10.19
CA LEU A 376 21.73 23.28 -10.81
C LEU A 376 22.37 21.90 -10.60
N GLY A 377 21.55 20.94 -10.22
CA GLY A 377 22.03 19.58 -9.99
C GLY A 377 20.92 18.57 -9.69
N ALA A 378 21.29 17.29 -9.82
CA ALA A 378 20.46 16.20 -9.34
C ALA A 378 20.79 15.93 -7.86
N TYR A 379 19.87 16.24 -6.99
CA TYR A 379 20.02 16.10 -5.55
C TYR A 379 19.32 14.84 -5.05
N PRO A 380 20.04 13.93 -4.36
CA PRO A 380 19.43 12.75 -3.78
C PRO A 380 18.39 13.13 -2.72
N THR A 381 17.17 12.61 -2.85
CA THR A 381 16.08 12.80 -1.89
C THR A 381 15.72 11.51 -1.16
N ALA A 382 16.14 10.36 -1.66
CA ALA A 382 16.02 9.07 -1.00
C ALA A 382 17.24 8.20 -1.31
N ILE A 383 17.81 7.57 -0.28
CA ILE A 383 18.98 6.70 -0.37
C ILE A 383 18.70 5.40 0.37
N ALA A 384 18.99 4.27 -0.28
CA ALA A 384 19.03 2.96 0.36
C ALA A 384 20.48 2.63 0.76
N LEU A 385 20.61 1.98 1.90
CA LEU A 385 21.88 1.55 2.47
C LEU A 385 21.85 0.05 2.72
N THR A 386 22.92 -0.63 2.39
CA THR A 386 23.09 -2.06 2.70
C THR A 386 24.40 -2.31 3.42
N ARG A 387 24.38 -3.26 4.35
CA ARG A 387 25.57 -3.72 5.08
C ARG A 387 25.51 -5.22 5.31
N LYS A 388 26.64 -5.92 5.12
CA LYS A 388 26.80 -7.30 5.58
C LYS A 388 27.00 -7.32 7.10
N ILE A 389 26.26 -8.17 7.78
CA ILE A 389 26.43 -8.43 9.21
C ILE A 389 27.07 -9.81 9.36
N LYS A 390 28.16 -9.86 10.16
CA LYS A 390 28.85 -11.14 10.43
C LYS A 390 27.88 -12.13 11.07
N GLY A 391 27.82 -13.34 10.52
CA GLY A 391 26.93 -14.41 11.02
C GLY A 391 25.47 -14.30 10.60
N LYS A 392 25.13 -13.39 9.68
CA LYS A 392 23.78 -13.30 9.09
C LYS A 392 23.82 -13.48 7.58
N ASP A 393 22.88 -14.26 7.06
CA ASP A 393 22.74 -14.49 5.60
C ASP A 393 22.19 -13.26 4.88
N LYS A 394 21.26 -12.55 5.51
CA LYS A 394 20.62 -11.37 4.94
C LYS A 394 21.40 -10.10 5.29
N LYS A 395 21.61 -9.25 4.28
CA LYS A 395 22.20 -7.91 4.50
C LYS A 395 21.21 -7.03 5.28
N GLN A 396 21.73 -6.22 6.19
CA GLN A 396 20.98 -5.12 6.77
C GLN A 396 20.57 -4.14 5.68
N ARG A 397 19.35 -3.59 5.79
CA ARG A 397 18.75 -2.66 4.83
C ARG A 397 18.18 -1.45 5.54
N ILE A 398 18.55 -0.26 5.08
CA ILE A 398 18.06 1.01 5.60
C ILE A 398 17.63 1.87 4.43
N ILE A 399 16.51 2.57 4.56
CA ILE A 399 16.10 3.63 3.62
C ILE A 399 16.05 4.94 4.38
N VAL A 400 16.65 5.97 3.81
CA VAL A 400 16.62 7.34 4.32
C VAL A 400 15.96 8.25 3.30
N LEU A 401 15.02 9.08 3.73
CA LEU A 401 14.29 10.05 2.94
C LEU A 401 14.61 11.47 3.46
N GLY A 402 14.80 12.42 2.55
CA GLY A 402 15.00 13.83 2.86
C GLY A 402 13.70 14.63 3.03
N ASP A 403 12.55 13.97 3.02
CA ASP A 403 11.23 14.56 3.18
C ASP A 403 10.29 13.58 3.89
N ALA A 404 9.73 14.00 5.00
CA ALA A 404 8.75 13.24 5.73
C ALA A 404 7.32 13.48 5.24
N ASP A 405 7.06 14.59 4.55
CA ASP A 405 5.72 14.91 4.03
C ASP A 405 5.27 13.99 2.90
N CYS A 406 6.21 13.40 2.14
CA CYS A 406 5.87 12.52 1.02
C CYS A 406 5.01 11.29 1.40
N PHE A 407 5.00 10.89 2.68
CA PHE A 407 4.15 9.82 3.22
C PHE A 407 3.00 10.34 4.08
N SER A 408 2.85 11.65 4.22
CA SER A 408 1.83 12.27 5.07
C SER A 408 0.40 12.02 4.56
N ASN A 409 -0.56 12.09 5.48
CA ASN A 409 -1.97 11.96 5.13
C ASN A 409 -2.39 12.98 4.07
N ALA A 410 -1.93 14.24 4.19
CA ALA A 410 -2.25 15.30 3.23
C ALA A 410 -1.65 15.01 1.84
N GLU A 411 -0.40 14.59 1.77
CA GLU A 411 0.27 14.33 0.50
C GLU A 411 -0.31 13.11 -0.22
N LEU A 412 -0.58 12.04 0.51
CA LEU A 412 -1.20 10.84 -0.05
C LEU A 412 -2.63 11.08 -0.58
N GLN A 413 -3.34 12.06 -0.05
CA GLN A 413 -4.66 12.46 -0.56
C GLN A 413 -4.57 13.30 -1.84
N LYS A 414 -3.41 13.89 -2.14
CA LYS A 414 -3.16 14.66 -3.37
C LYS A 414 -2.63 13.77 -4.51
N SER A 415 -3.29 12.67 -4.78
CA SER A 415 -2.84 11.66 -5.78
C SER A 415 -2.77 12.18 -7.22
N SER A 416 -3.41 13.30 -7.51
CA SER A 416 -3.44 13.92 -8.82
C SER A 416 -3.18 15.42 -8.72
N ARG A 417 -2.13 15.87 -9.40
CA ARG A 417 -1.82 17.28 -9.63
C ARG A 417 -1.77 17.55 -11.14
N PRO A 418 -1.99 18.78 -11.62
CA PRO A 418 -1.90 19.09 -13.04
C PRO A 418 -0.58 18.60 -13.66
N GLY A 419 -0.67 17.74 -14.66
CA GLY A 419 0.51 17.19 -15.36
C GLY A 419 1.37 16.18 -14.62
N ILE A 420 0.97 15.74 -13.41
CA ILE A 420 1.77 14.81 -12.59
C ILE A 420 0.91 13.64 -12.13
N TYR A 421 1.44 12.45 -12.29
CA TYR A 421 0.94 11.26 -11.65
C TYR A 421 1.82 10.91 -10.44
N SER A 422 1.26 11.10 -9.23
CA SER A 422 1.99 10.82 -7.99
C SER A 422 2.11 9.33 -7.72
N PHE A 423 3.34 8.88 -7.47
CA PHE A 423 3.64 7.49 -7.10
C PHE A 423 3.90 7.29 -5.61
N ASN A 424 3.58 8.26 -4.78
CA ASN A 424 3.84 8.18 -3.34
C ASN A 424 3.22 6.92 -2.71
N PHE A 425 1.96 6.58 -3.05
CA PHE A 425 1.39 5.37 -2.49
C PHE A 425 2.05 4.06 -2.97
N ASN A 426 2.67 4.03 -4.15
CA ASN A 426 3.34 2.85 -4.67
C ASN A 426 4.74 2.70 -4.05
N MET A 427 5.36 3.83 -3.69
CA MET A 427 6.67 3.86 -3.03
C MET A 427 6.63 3.20 -1.65
N ILE A 428 5.56 3.43 -0.88
CA ILE A 428 5.44 2.89 0.49
C ILE A 428 5.53 1.37 0.50
N PRO A 429 4.62 0.61 -0.15
CA PRO A 429 4.71 -0.84 -0.17
C PRO A 429 5.96 -1.35 -0.87
N GLY A 430 6.47 -0.63 -1.87
CA GLY A 430 7.72 -0.98 -2.54
C GLY A 430 8.93 -0.89 -1.62
N SER A 431 9.03 0.16 -0.83
CA SER A 431 10.11 0.37 0.14
C SER A 431 10.05 -0.65 1.28
N PHE A 432 8.89 -0.85 1.88
CA PHE A 432 8.74 -1.82 2.97
C PHE A 432 8.91 -3.27 2.49
N ARG A 433 8.49 -3.57 1.24
CA ARG A 433 8.76 -4.88 0.62
C ARG A 433 10.27 -5.15 0.54
N TRP A 434 11.06 -4.18 0.12
CA TRP A 434 12.51 -4.33 0.10
C TRP A 434 13.07 -4.47 1.52
N LEU A 435 12.65 -3.64 2.46
CA LEU A 435 13.11 -3.70 3.86
C LEU A 435 12.81 -5.04 4.54
N CYS A 436 11.72 -5.72 4.18
CA CYS A 436 11.37 -7.04 4.73
C CYS A 436 11.77 -8.21 3.84
N TYR A 437 12.74 -8.03 2.94
CA TYR A 437 13.27 -9.10 2.06
C TYR A 437 12.20 -9.76 1.19
N ASN A 438 11.27 -8.96 0.68
CA ASN A 438 10.16 -9.36 -0.17
C ASN A 438 9.09 -10.25 0.50
N GLU A 439 9.04 -10.29 1.83
CA GLU A 439 8.01 -11.07 2.52
C GLU A 439 6.61 -10.48 2.30
N PHE A 440 6.45 -9.18 2.44
CA PHE A 440 5.20 -8.44 2.25
C PHE A 440 5.43 -7.10 1.54
N PRO A 441 4.43 -6.58 0.82
CA PRO A 441 3.20 -7.23 0.40
C PRO A 441 3.45 -8.41 -0.53
N VAL A 442 2.49 -9.32 -0.65
CA VAL A 442 2.55 -10.44 -1.60
C VAL A 442 2.41 -9.90 -3.02
N SER A 443 3.31 -10.31 -3.92
CA SER A 443 3.23 -9.89 -5.31
C SER A 443 2.19 -10.70 -6.07
N SER A 444 1.24 -10.00 -6.68
CA SER A 444 0.27 -10.57 -7.62
C SER A 444 0.69 -10.37 -9.08
N SER A 445 1.94 -9.93 -9.32
CA SER A 445 2.44 -9.70 -10.68
C SER A 445 2.47 -10.98 -11.51
N ARG A 446 2.11 -10.84 -12.77
CA ARG A 446 2.12 -11.89 -13.78
C ARG A 446 3.01 -11.48 -14.93
N ALA A 447 3.40 -12.45 -15.76
CA ALA A 447 4.16 -12.17 -16.97
C ALA A 447 3.40 -11.12 -17.83
N PRO A 448 4.07 -10.10 -18.33
CA PRO A 448 3.44 -9.10 -19.19
C PRO A 448 2.89 -9.76 -20.46
N TYR A 449 1.82 -9.20 -21.01
CA TYR A 449 1.37 -9.58 -22.34
C TYR A 449 2.50 -9.28 -23.33
N LEU A 450 2.88 -10.25 -24.14
CA LEU A 450 3.89 -10.07 -25.18
C LEU A 450 3.32 -9.30 -26.39
N ASP A 451 1.99 -9.31 -26.56
CA ASP A 451 1.30 -8.55 -27.61
C ASP A 451 0.83 -7.20 -27.06
N LYS A 452 1.75 -6.28 -26.82
CA LYS A 452 1.41 -4.90 -26.50
C LYS A 452 1.20 -4.03 -27.74
N ASP A 453 1.71 -4.44 -28.85
CA ASP A 453 1.73 -3.65 -30.07
C ASP A 453 0.95 -4.35 -31.20
N ILE A 454 -0.37 -4.23 -31.15
CA ILE A 454 -1.15 -4.38 -32.37
C ILE A 454 -0.95 -3.07 -33.15
N SER A 455 0.11 -3.00 -33.94
CA SER A 455 0.34 -1.89 -34.88
C SER A 455 -0.58 -2.05 -36.09
N LEU A 456 -1.87 -1.87 -35.88
CA LEU A 456 -2.84 -1.82 -37.00
C LEU A 456 -2.98 -0.39 -37.46
N THR A 457 -2.75 -0.18 -38.75
CA THR A 457 -3.11 1.09 -39.38
C THR A 457 -4.64 1.21 -39.44
N PRO A 458 -5.21 2.41 -39.59
CA PRO A 458 -6.67 2.58 -39.79
C PRO A 458 -7.21 1.78 -40.97
N MET A 459 -6.37 1.52 -41.98
CA MET A 459 -6.68 0.74 -43.15
C MET A 459 -6.77 -0.77 -42.86
N ASP A 460 -5.84 -1.27 -41.98
CA ASP A 460 -5.88 -2.66 -41.52
C ASP A 460 -7.11 -2.95 -40.68
N LEU A 461 -7.48 -2.00 -39.80
CA LEU A 461 -8.70 -2.07 -38.99
C LEU A 461 -9.97 -2.15 -39.87
N SER A 462 -10.05 -1.35 -40.93
CA SER A 462 -11.17 -1.37 -41.88
C SER A 462 -11.22 -2.69 -42.62
N THR A 463 -10.07 -3.21 -43.04
CA THR A 463 -9.97 -4.50 -43.76
C THR A 463 -10.41 -5.66 -42.86
N ILE A 464 -9.93 -5.70 -41.63
CA ILE A 464 -10.33 -6.70 -40.63
C ILE A 464 -11.84 -6.63 -40.36
N LYS A 465 -12.38 -5.43 -40.21
CA LYS A 465 -13.81 -5.21 -39.98
C LYS A 465 -14.65 -5.74 -41.15
N ILE A 466 -14.23 -5.50 -42.37
CA ILE A 466 -14.90 -6.02 -43.58
C ILE A 466 -14.86 -7.55 -43.61
N ILE A 467 -13.71 -8.15 -43.34
CA ILE A 467 -13.56 -9.61 -43.39
C ILE A 467 -14.44 -10.28 -42.30
N TYR A 468 -14.38 -9.80 -41.07
CA TYR A 468 -15.09 -10.43 -39.95
C TYR A 468 -16.59 -10.12 -39.94
N CYS A 469 -16.99 -8.89 -40.25
CA CYS A 469 -18.40 -8.49 -40.19
C CYS A 469 -19.19 -8.86 -41.42
N TYR A 470 -18.55 -8.99 -42.60
CA TYR A 470 -19.24 -9.26 -43.86
C TYR A 470 -18.73 -10.52 -44.56
N GLY A 471 -17.43 -10.73 -44.64
CA GLY A 471 -16.82 -11.86 -45.36
C GLY A 471 -17.18 -13.21 -44.73
N ILE A 472 -16.95 -13.38 -43.47
CA ILE A 472 -17.23 -14.64 -42.75
C ILE A 472 -18.75 -14.95 -42.74
N PRO A 473 -19.66 -14.02 -42.39
CA PRO A 473 -21.10 -14.30 -42.44
C PRO A 473 -21.59 -14.62 -43.86
N PHE A 474 -21.02 -13.96 -44.89
CA PHE A 474 -21.36 -14.24 -46.29
C PHE A 474 -20.97 -15.68 -46.68
N ILE A 475 -19.76 -16.12 -46.33
CA ILE A 475 -19.32 -17.50 -46.63
C ILE A 475 -20.21 -18.52 -45.91
N ILE A 476 -20.53 -18.28 -44.63
CA ILE A 476 -21.43 -19.14 -43.86
C ILE A 476 -22.80 -19.20 -44.50
N GLY A 477 -23.33 -18.05 -44.95
CA GLY A 477 -24.59 -17.97 -45.68
C GLY A 477 -24.59 -18.78 -46.99
N LEU A 478 -23.52 -18.65 -47.78
CA LEU A 478 -23.36 -19.44 -49.01
C LEU A 478 -23.28 -20.95 -48.74
N CYS A 479 -22.55 -21.34 -47.70
CA CYS A 479 -22.48 -22.75 -47.28
C CYS A 479 -23.87 -23.28 -46.86
N GLY A 480 -24.63 -22.46 -46.11
CA GLY A 480 -26.00 -22.79 -45.71
C GLY A 480 -26.93 -22.99 -46.95
N ILE A 481 -26.90 -22.06 -47.90
CA ILE A 481 -27.67 -22.16 -49.18
C ILE A 481 -27.27 -23.41 -49.93
N TRP A 482 -25.97 -23.67 -50.07
CA TRP A 482 -25.47 -24.84 -50.75
C TRP A 482 -25.95 -26.16 -50.13
N ILE A 483 -25.91 -26.26 -48.78
CA ILE A 483 -26.40 -27.41 -48.04
C ILE A 483 -27.90 -27.60 -48.24
N CYS A 484 -28.68 -26.50 -48.16
CA CYS A 484 -30.12 -26.53 -48.41
C CYS A 484 -30.46 -26.99 -49.85
N TRP A 485 -29.70 -26.49 -50.83
CA TRP A 485 -29.89 -26.87 -52.23
C TRP A 485 -29.55 -28.34 -52.48
N ARG A 486 -28.46 -28.83 -51.87
CA ARG A 486 -28.08 -30.24 -51.98
C ARG A 486 -29.08 -31.19 -51.28
N ARG A 487 -29.74 -30.75 -50.20
CA ARG A 487 -30.79 -31.53 -49.54
C ARG A 487 -32.10 -31.56 -50.32
N ARG A 488 -32.40 -30.52 -51.12
CA ARG A 488 -33.59 -30.49 -51.98
C ARG A 488 -33.46 -31.36 -53.24
N LYS A 489 -32.24 -31.74 -53.61
CA LYS A 489 -31.97 -32.59 -54.76
C LYS A 489 -31.87 -34.09 -54.38
N ARG A 490 -31.96 -34.39 -53.10
CA ARG A 490 -32.15 -35.76 -52.62
C ARG A 490 -33.60 -35.95 -52.17
#